data_f5b0f5d7aecc2c90aec32726d44086c9
#
_entry.id   f5b0f5d7aecc2c90aec32726d44086c9
#
_cell.length_a   1.000
_cell.length_b   1.000
_cell.length_c   1.000
_cell.angle_alpha   90.00
_cell.angle_beta   90.00
_cell.angle_gamma   90.00
#
_symmetry.space_group_name_H-M   'P 1'
#
loop_
_entity.id
_entity.type
_entity.pdbx_description
1 polymer ?
#
loop_
_entity_poly.entity_id
_entity_poly.type
_entity_poly.pdbx_seq_one_letter_code
_entity_poly.pdbx_strand_id
1 'polypeptide(L)'
;MHQPFFICIILLSSVIGNCQFYYDDSALVSGSSKYLVNFYNKTRHDFNVLYNGPFHYSYPLIKQGSPYFSGEAWQKGSVTYEDIVYDTVLMKYDLVKDQLIVMIGEKGHMPLELFSPRIKEFSYKDLKFIYIPRSSPLSLKEGFYQQLSNGKITALCKTENTLEEIIVEDRLEWKITQKKRYFIVDNNHSRTINRQKDLMEAVKDHRQQIINHLKEQKLKFKKNKEQVIAAATALYNKLERQSNE
;
A
#
# COMPACT_ATOMS: atom_id res chain seq x y z
N MET A 1 8.79 -40.37 -96.04
CA MET A 1 7.81 -40.94 -95.12
C MET A 1 8.01 -40.21 -93.83
N HIS A 2 7.19 -39.18 -93.54
CA HIS A 2 7.23 -38.39 -92.32
C HIS A 2 6.00 -38.72 -91.47
N GLN A 3 6.23 -39.21 -90.29
CA GLN A 3 5.18 -39.31 -89.24
C GLN A 3 5.16 -38.05 -88.41
N PRO A 4 4.00 -37.47 -88.14
CA PRO A 4 3.90 -36.36 -87.21
C PRO A 4 3.75 -36.87 -85.77
N PHE A 5 4.55 -36.31 -84.88
CA PHE A 5 4.54 -36.52 -83.47
C PHE A 5 3.42 -35.68 -82.86
N PHE A 6 2.40 -36.34 -82.30
CA PHE A 6 1.35 -35.67 -81.52
C PHE A 6 1.84 -35.42 -80.10
N ILE A 7 2.05 -34.15 -79.73
CA ILE A 7 2.33 -33.72 -78.35
C ILE A 7 0.98 -33.49 -77.65
N CYS A 8 0.68 -34.39 -76.76
CA CYS A 8 -0.49 -34.26 -75.90
C CYS A 8 -0.11 -33.32 -74.66
N ILE A 9 -0.57 -32.10 -74.74
CA ILE A 9 -0.39 -31.15 -73.64
C ILE A 9 -1.50 -31.44 -72.60
N ILE A 10 -1.12 -32.04 -71.45
CA ILE A 10 -1.99 -32.20 -70.31
C ILE A 10 -1.97 -30.91 -69.51
N LEU A 11 -3.05 -30.14 -69.60
CA LEU A 11 -3.30 -28.99 -68.75
C LEU A 11 -3.67 -29.48 -67.32
N LEU A 12 -2.71 -29.41 -66.42
CA LEU A 12 -2.97 -29.60 -64.95
C LEU A 12 -3.60 -28.30 -64.40
N SER A 13 -4.91 -28.27 -64.30
CA SER A 13 -5.60 -27.23 -63.55
C SER A 13 -5.42 -27.46 -62.06
N SER A 14 -4.52 -26.70 -61.42
CA SER A 14 -4.37 -26.64 -60.00
C SER A 14 -5.57 -25.89 -59.38
N VAL A 15 -6.50 -26.63 -58.80
CA VAL A 15 -7.54 -26.08 -57.92
C VAL A 15 -6.86 -25.72 -56.62
N ILE A 16 -6.54 -24.43 -56.45
CA ILE A 16 -6.13 -23.90 -55.17
C ILE A 16 -7.40 -23.76 -54.31
N GLY A 17 -7.68 -24.80 -53.54
CA GLY A 17 -8.69 -24.73 -52.49
C GLY A 17 -8.25 -23.76 -51.37
N ASN A 18 -8.77 -22.55 -51.42
CA ASN A 18 -8.68 -21.65 -50.23
C ASN A 18 -9.52 -22.25 -49.11
N CYS A 19 -8.88 -23.07 -48.26
CA CYS A 19 -9.45 -23.47 -46.99
C CYS A 19 -9.28 -22.29 -46.05
N GLN A 20 -10.17 -21.30 -46.10
CA GLN A 20 -10.34 -20.32 -45.07
C GLN A 20 -11.03 -21.04 -43.91
N PHE A 21 -10.25 -21.44 -42.92
CA PHE A 21 -10.79 -21.75 -41.60
C PHE A 21 -11.34 -20.46 -41.02
N TYR A 22 -12.64 -20.23 -41.17
CA TYR A 22 -13.37 -19.28 -40.37
C TYR A 22 -13.37 -19.84 -38.95
N TYR A 23 -12.44 -19.37 -38.12
CA TYR A 23 -12.54 -19.53 -36.69
C TYR A 23 -13.64 -18.57 -36.25
N ASP A 24 -14.84 -19.09 -36.05
CA ASP A 24 -15.90 -18.38 -35.38
C ASP A 24 -15.55 -18.37 -33.89
N ASP A 25 -14.81 -17.32 -33.46
CA ASP A 25 -14.40 -17.08 -32.09
C ASP A 25 -15.58 -16.82 -31.14
N SER A 26 -16.80 -16.74 -31.66
CA SER A 26 -17.98 -16.40 -30.86
C SER A 26 -18.64 -17.58 -30.14
N ALA A 27 -18.31 -18.83 -30.51
CA ALA A 27 -19.08 -20.00 -30.07
C ALA A 27 -18.36 -20.94 -29.09
N LEU A 28 -17.07 -20.76 -28.77
CA LEU A 28 -16.30 -21.71 -27.95
C LEU A 28 -15.62 -21.11 -26.69
N VAL A 29 -15.76 -19.83 -26.46
CA VAL A 29 -15.30 -19.28 -25.18
C VAL A 29 -16.48 -19.27 -24.21
N SER A 30 -16.72 -20.38 -23.54
CA SER A 30 -17.57 -20.39 -22.36
C SER A 30 -17.10 -19.26 -21.44
N GLY A 31 -18.01 -18.52 -20.79
CA GLY A 31 -17.67 -17.34 -19.96
C GLY A 31 -16.54 -17.59 -18.96
N SER A 32 -16.32 -18.85 -18.58
CA SER A 32 -15.22 -19.32 -17.74
C SER A 32 -13.83 -19.17 -18.39
N SER A 33 -13.68 -19.46 -19.69
CA SER A 33 -12.40 -19.36 -20.38
C SER A 33 -11.97 -17.90 -20.57
N LYS A 34 -12.91 -17.04 -20.93
CA LYS A 34 -12.65 -15.59 -21.07
C LYS A 34 -12.31 -14.95 -19.72
N TYR A 35 -12.97 -15.40 -18.64
CA TYR A 35 -12.64 -14.99 -17.28
C TYR A 35 -11.22 -15.42 -16.90
N LEU A 36 -10.84 -16.66 -17.16
CA LEU A 36 -9.49 -17.17 -16.87
C LEU A 36 -8.40 -16.48 -17.68
N VAL A 37 -8.63 -16.22 -18.96
CA VAL A 37 -7.69 -15.47 -19.81
C VAL A 37 -7.55 -14.01 -19.35
N ASN A 38 -8.66 -13.36 -19.02
CA ASN A 38 -8.63 -12.00 -18.47
C ASN A 38 -7.97 -11.97 -17.10
N PHE A 39 -8.26 -12.94 -16.23
CA PHE A 39 -7.61 -13.09 -14.94
C PHE A 39 -6.10 -13.32 -15.09
N TYR A 40 -5.69 -14.23 -15.99
CA TYR A 40 -4.27 -14.50 -16.26
C TYR A 40 -3.53 -13.28 -16.82
N ASN A 41 -4.13 -12.60 -17.81
CA ASN A 41 -3.54 -11.40 -18.40
C ASN A 41 -3.47 -10.25 -17.38
N LYS A 42 -4.52 -10.06 -16.61
CA LYS A 42 -4.56 -9.09 -15.50
C LYS A 42 -3.47 -9.40 -14.48
N THR A 43 -3.41 -10.63 -13.97
CA THR A 43 -2.43 -11.06 -12.95
C THR A 43 -1.01 -10.89 -13.45
N ARG A 44 -0.74 -11.23 -14.73
CA ARG A 44 0.60 -11.10 -15.33
C ARG A 44 1.02 -9.65 -15.58
N HIS A 45 0.08 -8.80 -16.00
CA HIS A 45 0.32 -7.37 -16.20
C HIS A 45 0.49 -6.67 -14.85
N ASP A 46 -0.37 -7.00 -13.88
CA ASP A 46 -0.40 -6.39 -12.55
C ASP A 46 0.89 -6.67 -11.77
N PHE A 47 1.42 -7.89 -11.83
CA PHE A 47 2.70 -8.21 -11.21
C PHE A 47 3.88 -7.43 -11.80
N ASN A 48 3.88 -7.17 -13.11
CA ASN A 48 4.94 -6.39 -13.75
C ASN A 48 4.95 -4.92 -13.29
N VAL A 49 3.79 -4.34 -12.95
CA VAL A 49 3.69 -2.94 -12.49
C VAL A 49 4.24 -2.79 -11.08
N LEU A 50 3.97 -3.75 -10.19
CA LEU A 50 4.51 -3.73 -8.82
C LEU A 50 6.04 -3.86 -8.80
N TYR A 51 6.63 -4.43 -9.87
CA TYR A 51 8.04 -4.78 -9.94
C TYR A 51 8.94 -3.71 -10.59
N ASN A 52 8.40 -2.53 -10.86
CA ASN A 52 9.11 -1.40 -11.48
C ASN A 52 9.63 -0.42 -10.43
N GLY A 53 10.49 -0.87 -9.54
CA GLY A 53 11.12 -0.02 -8.54
C GLY A 53 12.65 -0.16 -8.51
N PRO A 54 13.39 0.80 -7.98
CA PRO A 54 14.82 0.66 -7.75
C PRO A 54 15.09 -0.39 -6.67
N PHE A 55 16.28 -0.99 -6.76
CA PHE A 55 16.75 -1.94 -5.74
C PHE A 55 16.95 -1.21 -4.41
N HIS A 56 16.45 -1.82 -3.33
CA HIS A 56 16.66 -1.30 -1.99
C HIS A 56 18.01 -1.77 -1.41
N TYR A 57 18.86 -0.81 -1.08
CA TYR A 57 20.12 -1.07 -0.38
C TYR A 57 19.92 -0.99 1.12
N SER A 58 20.40 -2.03 1.81
CA SER A 58 20.35 -2.09 3.27
C SER A 58 21.19 -0.98 3.92
N TYR A 59 20.80 -0.57 5.09
CA TYR A 59 21.56 0.37 5.90
C TYR A 59 22.88 -0.24 6.43
N PRO A 60 23.87 0.58 6.80
CA PRO A 60 25.03 0.11 7.56
C PRO A 60 24.55 -0.53 8.87
N LEU A 61 25.46 -1.19 9.58
CA LEU A 61 25.13 -1.82 10.85
C LEU A 61 24.67 -0.78 11.88
N ILE A 62 23.36 -0.82 12.19
CA ILE A 62 22.74 0.05 13.19
C ILE A 62 22.80 -0.66 14.54
N LYS A 63 23.41 -0.03 15.53
CA LYS A 63 23.57 -0.58 16.89
C LYS A 63 22.32 -0.39 17.76
N GLN A 64 21.59 0.70 17.52
CA GLN A 64 20.43 1.06 18.35
C GLN A 64 19.24 1.43 17.45
N GLY A 65 18.15 0.69 17.58
CA GLY A 65 16.92 0.89 16.83
C GLY A 65 16.89 0.14 15.49
N SER A 66 15.85 0.37 14.71
CA SER A 66 15.69 -0.16 13.35
C SER A 66 15.17 0.94 12.44
N PRO A 67 15.62 1.01 11.17
CA PRO A 67 15.10 1.95 10.19
C PRO A 67 13.65 1.62 9.79
N TYR A 68 13.23 0.36 10.00
CA TYR A 68 11.94 -0.13 9.56
C TYR A 68 10.88 -0.10 10.65
N PHE A 69 9.65 0.09 10.24
CA PHE A 69 8.49 -0.10 11.10
C PHE A 69 8.37 -1.58 11.49
N SER A 70 8.22 -1.89 12.76
CA SER A 70 8.20 -3.27 13.29
C SER A 70 9.52 -4.07 13.17
N GLY A 71 10.66 -3.42 12.93
CA GLY A 71 11.99 -4.04 12.93
C GLY A 71 12.38 -4.70 11.61
N GLU A 72 13.39 -5.57 11.65
CA GLU A 72 14.07 -6.11 10.47
C GLU A 72 13.31 -7.25 9.75
N ALA A 73 12.28 -7.80 10.36
CA ALA A 73 11.52 -8.92 9.78
C ALA A 73 10.60 -8.46 8.63
N TRP A 74 10.60 -9.21 7.53
CA TRP A 74 9.63 -9.05 6.46
C TRP A 74 8.23 -9.42 6.94
N GLN A 75 7.25 -8.58 6.61
CA GLN A 75 5.85 -8.77 7.00
C GLN A 75 5.00 -9.03 5.77
N LYS A 76 4.06 -9.97 5.87
CA LYS A 76 3.02 -10.16 4.86
C LYS A 76 1.93 -9.10 5.04
N GLY A 77 1.46 -8.53 3.93
CA GLY A 77 0.39 -7.55 3.95
C GLY A 77 -0.21 -7.33 2.57
N SER A 78 -1.05 -6.30 2.46
CA SER A 78 -1.63 -5.87 1.20
C SER A 78 -1.17 -4.46 0.85
N VAL A 79 -1.08 -4.16 -0.43
CA VAL A 79 -0.78 -2.83 -0.94
C VAL A 79 -1.69 -2.50 -2.12
N THR A 80 -2.27 -1.30 -2.11
CA THR A 80 -3.00 -0.74 -3.26
C THR A 80 -2.04 0.17 -4.02
N TYR A 81 -1.58 -0.30 -5.17
CA TYR A 81 -0.62 0.38 -6.04
C TYR A 81 -1.24 0.59 -7.41
N GLU A 82 -1.27 1.85 -7.90
CA GLU A 82 -1.97 2.22 -9.15
C GLU A 82 -3.42 1.69 -9.20
N ASP A 83 -4.17 1.84 -8.10
CA ASP A 83 -5.55 1.38 -7.89
C ASP A 83 -5.76 -0.15 -7.97
N ILE A 84 -4.68 -0.94 -8.07
CA ILE A 84 -4.72 -2.40 -8.04
C ILE A 84 -4.34 -2.86 -6.63
N VAL A 85 -5.14 -3.78 -6.08
CA VAL A 85 -4.87 -4.39 -4.77
C VAL A 85 -4.02 -5.64 -4.96
N TYR A 86 -2.87 -5.67 -4.30
CA TYR A 86 -1.96 -6.82 -4.21
C TYR A 86 -1.98 -7.37 -2.80
N ASP A 87 -2.47 -8.59 -2.66
CA ASP A 87 -2.53 -9.29 -1.39
C ASP A 87 -1.31 -10.19 -1.18
N THR A 88 -1.01 -10.44 0.10
CA THR A 88 0.06 -11.38 0.51
C THR A 88 1.46 -10.97 0.01
N VAL A 89 1.70 -9.68 -0.12
CA VAL A 89 3.02 -9.13 -0.48
C VAL A 89 3.93 -9.13 0.74
N LEU A 90 5.16 -9.63 0.58
CA LEU A 90 6.21 -9.47 1.60
C LEU A 90 6.75 -8.05 1.53
N MET A 91 6.67 -7.29 2.61
CA MET A 91 7.04 -5.88 2.62
C MET A 91 7.74 -5.45 3.91
N LYS A 92 8.47 -4.35 3.82
CA LYS A 92 8.98 -3.54 4.93
C LYS A 92 8.63 -2.08 4.69
N TYR A 93 8.33 -1.35 5.74
CA TYR A 93 8.15 0.10 5.66
C TYR A 93 9.36 0.80 6.29
N ASP A 94 10.14 1.47 5.46
CA ASP A 94 11.30 2.27 5.85
C ASP A 94 10.83 3.63 6.38
N LEU A 95 11.03 3.86 7.67
CA LEU A 95 10.64 5.10 8.35
C LEU A 95 11.66 6.23 8.21
N VAL A 96 12.90 5.93 7.75
CA VAL A 96 13.93 6.93 7.49
C VAL A 96 13.68 7.60 6.15
N LYS A 97 13.43 6.79 5.12
CA LYS A 97 13.12 7.25 3.76
C LYS A 97 11.64 7.53 3.52
N ASP A 98 10.75 7.12 4.44
CA ASP A 98 9.29 7.10 4.23
C ASP A 98 8.89 6.29 2.99
N GLN A 99 9.43 5.06 2.88
CA GLN A 99 9.41 4.26 1.67
C GLN A 99 8.91 2.84 1.92
N LEU A 100 7.95 2.36 1.11
CA LEU A 100 7.52 0.98 1.14
C LEU A 100 8.44 0.13 0.25
N ILE A 101 8.98 -0.94 0.82
CA ILE A 101 9.85 -1.90 0.17
C ILE A 101 9.10 -3.22 0.05
N VAL A 102 9.12 -3.83 -1.12
CA VAL A 102 8.52 -5.13 -1.39
C VAL A 102 9.58 -6.14 -1.79
N MET A 103 9.36 -7.40 -1.41
CA MET A 103 10.23 -8.51 -1.77
C MET A 103 9.67 -9.22 -2.99
N ILE A 104 10.50 -9.40 -4.01
CA ILE A 104 10.12 -9.99 -5.28
C ILE A 104 10.88 -11.29 -5.55
N GLY A 105 10.29 -12.13 -6.40
CA GLY A 105 10.82 -13.40 -6.89
C GLY A 105 10.34 -14.60 -6.09
N GLU A 106 10.27 -15.74 -6.76
CA GLU A 106 9.81 -17.01 -6.16
C GLU A 106 10.61 -17.45 -4.91
N LYS A 107 11.85 -16.99 -4.81
CA LYS A 107 12.74 -17.24 -3.66
C LYS A 107 12.93 -16.02 -2.77
N GLY A 108 12.20 -14.90 -3.01
CA GLY A 108 12.22 -13.71 -2.17
C GLY A 108 13.59 -13.04 -2.02
N HIS A 109 14.33 -12.82 -3.11
CA HIS A 109 15.72 -12.34 -3.01
C HIS A 109 15.95 -10.92 -3.49
N MET A 110 14.91 -10.24 -4.01
CA MET A 110 15.07 -8.90 -4.61
C MET A 110 14.17 -7.87 -3.90
N PRO A 111 14.71 -7.08 -2.97
CA PRO A 111 13.97 -5.99 -2.35
C PRO A 111 13.91 -4.78 -3.29
N LEU A 112 12.69 -4.32 -3.63
CA LEU A 112 12.46 -3.14 -4.45
C LEU A 112 11.71 -2.06 -3.67
N GLU A 113 12.08 -0.81 -3.91
CA GLU A 113 11.38 0.36 -3.36
C GLU A 113 10.22 0.74 -4.30
N LEU A 114 8.98 0.74 -3.80
CA LEU A 114 7.83 1.17 -4.59
C LEU A 114 7.78 2.70 -4.70
N PHE A 115 7.31 3.22 -5.82
CA PHE A 115 7.14 4.65 -5.98
C PHE A 115 5.97 5.16 -5.11
N SER A 116 6.29 5.81 -3.99
CA SER A 116 5.33 6.20 -2.94
C SER A 116 4.09 6.95 -3.44
N PRO A 117 4.17 7.92 -4.40
CA PRO A 117 2.99 8.62 -4.93
C PRO A 117 1.98 7.73 -5.66
N ARG A 118 2.36 6.53 -6.09
CA ARG A 118 1.46 5.55 -6.73
C ARG A 118 0.80 4.60 -5.73
N ILE A 119 1.23 4.64 -4.46
CA ILE A 119 0.65 3.83 -3.39
C ILE A 119 -0.49 4.62 -2.78
N LYS A 120 -1.71 4.10 -2.84
CA LYS A 120 -2.86 4.69 -2.16
C LYS A 120 -2.86 4.35 -0.67
N GLU A 121 -2.66 3.09 -0.37
CA GLU A 121 -2.62 2.55 0.98
C GLU A 121 -1.89 1.22 1.02
N PHE A 122 -1.42 0.85 2.20
CA PHE A 122 -0.94 -0.50 2.48
C PHE A 122 -1.29 -0.90 3.91
N SER A 123 -1.32 -2.19 4.15
CA SER A 123 -1.54 -2.73 5.50
C SER A 123 -0.66 -3.94 5.72
N TYR A 124 -0.22 -4.12 6.96
CA TYR A 124 0.28 -5.39 7.44
C TYR A 124 -0.08 -5.58 8.91
N LYS A 125 -0.40 -6.83 9.26
CA LYS A 125 -1.14 -7.12 10.48
C LYS A 125 -2.46 -6.31 10.45
N ASP A 126 -2.88 -5.78 11.56
CA ASP A 126 -4.10 -4.98 11.69
C ASP A 126 -3.87 -3.47 11.51
N LEU A 127 -2.70 -3.08 11.00
CA LEU A 127 -2.31 -1.68 10.83
C LEU A 127 -2.48 -1.26 9.39
N LYS A 128 -3.20 -0.16 9.19
CA LYS A 128 -3.44 0.47 7.90
C LYS A 128 -2.64 1.75 7.78
N PHE A 129 -1.99 1.95 6.63
CA PHE A 129 -1.26 3.15 6.26
C PHE A 129 -1.85 3.73 4.99
N ILE A 130 -2.05 5.04 4.97
CA ILE A 130 -2.53 5.79 3.81
C ILE A 130 -1.47 6.78 3.35
N TYR A 131 -1.38 7.01 2.05
CA TYR A 131 -0.50 8.02 1.48
C TYR A 131 -1.23 9.38 1.43
N ILE A 132 -0.60 10.42 1.95
CA ILE A 132 -1.06 11.80 1.84
C ILE A 132 -0.17 12.50 0.82
N PRO A 133 -0.71 12.90 -0.35
CA PRO A 133 0.07 13.59 -1.37
C PRO A 133 0.34 15.05 -0.99
N ARG A 134 1.38 15.63 -1.56
CA ARG A 134 1.73 17.06 -1.36
C ARG A 134 0.62 18.01 -1.75
N SER A 135 -0.20 17.64 -2.74
CA SER A 135 -1.35 18.41 -3.20
C SER A 135 -2.57 18.34 -2.28
N SER A 136 -2.49 17.56 -1.18
CA SER A 136 -3.60 17.43 -0.24
C SER A 136 -3.96 18.76 0.43
N PRO A 137 -5.26 19.10 0.55
CA PRO A 137 -5.71 20.29 1.25
C PRO A 137 -5.46 20.25 2.76
N LEU A 138 -5.03 19.10 3.29
CA LEU A 138 -4.89 18.86 4.73
C LEU A 138 -3.73 19.61 5.39
N SER A 139 -2.86 20.29 4.61
CA SER A 139 -1.65 20.96 5.12
C SER A 139 -0.74 20.02 5.92
N LEU A 140 -0.76 18.73 5.60
CA LEU A 140 0.11 17.71 6.15
C LEU A 140 1.34 17.52 5.24
N LYS A 141 2.46 17.10 5.84
CA LYS A 141 3.64 16.72 5.06
C LYS A 141 3.30 15.51 4.19
N GLU A 142 3.75 15.51 2.96
CA GLU A 142 3.64 14.35 2.06
C GLU A 142 4.21 13.09 2.69
N GLY A 143 3.59 11.93 2.40
CA GLY A 143 4.07 10.62 2.80
C GLY A 143 3.02 9.73 3.48
N PHE A 144 3.47 8.66 4.12
CA PHE A 144 2.58 7.67 4.73
C PHE A 144 2.21 8.02 6.17
N TYR A 145 0.95 7.78 6.49
CA TYR A 145 0.37 7.96 7.82
C TYR A 145 -0.36 6.70 8.24
N GLN A 146 -0.08 6.21 9.44
CA GLN A 146 -0.89 5.15 10.04
C GLN A 146 -2.27 5.70 10.37
N GLN A 147 -3.33 5.05 9.88
CA GLN A 147 -4.72 5.37 10.17
C GLN A 147 -5.13 4.68 11.47
N LEU A 148 -5.29 5.47 12.55
CA LEU A 148 -5.68 4.95 13.85
C LEU A 148 -7.19 4.76 13.98
N SER A 149 -7.97 5.60 13.31
CA SER A 149 -9.43 5.49 13.18
C SER A 149 -9.88 6.18 11.90
N ASN A 150 -11.06 5.80 11.39
CA ASN A 150 -11.68 6.38 10.21
C ASN A 150 -13.18 6.59 10.43
N GLY A 151 -13.74 7.72 9.96
CA GLY A 151 -15.14 8.08 10.06
C GLY A 151 -15.37 9.55 9.80
N LYS A 152 -16.30 10.19 10.53
CA LYS A 152 -16.53 11.64 10.44
C LYS A 152 -15.25 12.43 10.71
N ILE A 153 -14.46 11.96 11.69
CA ILE A 153 -13.09 12.41 11.89
C ILE A 153 -12.12 11.23 11.72
N THR A 154 -10.94 11.51 11.15
CA THR A 154 -9.89 10.51 10.93
C THR A 154 -8.70 10.84 11.82
N ALA A 155 -8.25 9.85 12.62
CA ALA A 155 -7.04 9.99 13.42
C ALA A 155 -5.85 9.37 12.67
N LEU A 156 -4.76 10.13 12.56
CA LEU A 156 -3.55 9.77 11.84
C LEU A 156 -2.32 9.85 12.75
N CYS A 157 -1.39 8.92 12.57
CA CYS A 157 -0.08 8.95 13.19
C CYS A 157 1.01 8.96 12.12
N LYS A 158 1.88 9.97 12.13
CA LYS A 158 3.12 10.00 11.34
C LYS A 158 4.26 9.55 12.23
N THR A 159 4.89 8.43 11.86
CA THR A 159 6.13 7.96 12.47
C THR A 159 7.28 8.24 11.52
N GLU A 160 8.32 8.89 12.02
CA GLU A 160 9.53 9.21 11.26
C GLU A 160 10.75 8.77 12.06
N ASN A 161 11.71 8.17 11.38
CA ASN A 161 13.00 7.82 11.95
C ASN A 161 14.09 8.73 11.39
N THR A 162 15.04 9.10 12.23
CA THR A 162 16.27 9.79 11.82
C THR A 162 17.44 8.87 12.09
N LEU A 163 18.30 8.69 11.09
CA LEU A 163 19.56 7.97 11.24
C LEU A 163 20.63 8.98 11.67
N GLU A 164 21.23 8.76 12.81
CA GLU A 164 22.21 9.63 13.43
C GLU A 164 23.54 8.90 13.60
N GLU A 165 24.65 9.56 13.26
CA GLU A 165 26.00 9.12 13.61
C GLU A 165 26.30 9.56 15.05
N ILE A 166 26.76 8.62 15.86
CA ILE A 166 27.19 8.89 17.25
C ILE A 166 28.59 8.32 17.46
N ILE A 167 29.37 8.96 18.32
CA ILE A 167 30.67 8.45 18.74
C ILE A 167 30.50 7.80 20.10
N VAL A 168 30.84 6.51 20.18
CA VAL A 168 30.80 5.72 21.42
C VAL A 168 32.16 5.06 21.58
N GLU A 169 32.86 5.35 22.66
CA GLU A 169 34.19 4.79 22.94
C GLU A 169 35.18 4.94 21.76
N ASP A 170 35.26 6.14 21.17
CA ASP A 170 36.08 6.48 19.99
C ASP A 170 35.75 5.71 18.71
N ARG A 171 34.55 5.11 18.64
CA ARG A 171 34.03 4.41 17.46
C ARG A 171 32.81 5.11 16.91
N LEU A 172 32.74 5.20 15.58
CA LEU A 172 31.55 5.69 14.90
C LEU A 172 30.48 4.60 14.90
N GLU A 173 29.32 4.90 15.44
CA GLU A 173 28.15 4.02 15.45
C GLU A 173 26.92 4.72 14.89
N TRP A 174 25.98 3.92 14.37
CA TRP A 174 24.71 4.39 13.86
C TRP A 174 23.57 4.11 14.84
N LYS A 175 22.75 5.13 15.05
CA LYS A 175 21.58 5.09 15.94
C LYS A 175 20.34 5.60 15.21
N ILE A 176 19.19 5.00 15.50
CA ILE A 176 17.87 5.48 15.07
C ILE A 176 17.19 6.22 16.21
N THR A 177 16.78 7.45 15.91
CA THR A 177 15.88 8.24 16.77
C THR A 177 14.50 8.31 16.12
N GLN A 178 13.46 7.86 16.85
CA GLN A 178 12.09 7.81 16.35
C GLN A 178 11.25 8.96 16.92
N LYS A 179 10.45 9.60 16.05
CA LYS A 179 9.49 10.64 16.41
C LYS A 179 8.10 10.28 15.90
N LYS A 180 7.08 10.37 16.76
CA LYS A 180 5.67 10.21 16.39
C LYS A 180 4.94 11.54 16.51
N ARG A 181 4.11 11.85 15.52
CA ARG A 181 3.20 13.00 15.49
C ARG A 181 1.79 12.53 15.20
N TYR A 182 0.81 13.11 15.89
CA TYR A 182 -0.59 12.70 15.81
C TYR A 182 -1.43 13.84 15.29
N PHE A 183 -2.39 13.50 14.43
CA PHE A 183 -3.28 14.45 13.78
C PHE A 183 -4.70 13.93 13.83
N ILE A 184 -5.65 14.84 13.91
CA ILE A 184 -7.06 14.58 13.63
C ILE A 184 -7.42 15.40 12.41
N VAL A 185 -8.04 14.73 11.44
CA VAL A 185 -8.55 15.29 10.20
C VAL A 185 -10.06 15.31 10.30
N ASP A 186 -10.66 16.49 10.09
CA ASP A 186 -12.09 16.71 9.98
C ASP A 186 -12.33 17.43 8.65
N ASN A 187 -13.03 16.78 7.72
CA ASN A 187 -13.17 17.23 6.34
C ASN A 187 -11.80 17.57 5.70
N ASN A 188 -11.55 18.83 5.36
CA ASN A 188 -10.31 19.31 4.74
C ASN A 188 -9.36 20.00 5.75
N HIS A 189 -9.60 19.88 7.04
CA HIS A 189 -8.78 20.50 8.07
C HIS A 189 -8.04 19.46 8.89
N SER A 190 -6.75 19.69 9.12
CA SER A 190 -5.97 18.89 10.02
C SER A 190 -5.61 19.65 11.30
N ARG A 191 -5.63 18.95 12.42
CA ARG A 191 -5.22 19.49 13.73
C ARG A 191 -4.18 18.57 14.34
N THR A 192 -3.05 19.15 14.76
CA THR A 192 -2.02 18.40 15.50
C THR A 192 -2.45 18.15 16.94
N ILE A 193 -2.26 16.92 17.43
CA ILE A 193 -2.61 16.51 18.79
C ILE A 193 -1.32 16.33 19.61
N ASN A 194 -0.94 17.37 20.32
CA ASN A 194 0.22 17.36 21.20
C ASN A 194 -0.17 17.02 22.64
N ARG A 195 -1.28 17.57 23.12
CA ARG A 195 -1.77 17.46 24.49
C ARG A 195 -3.19 16.91 24.54
N GLN A 196 -3.59 16.40 25.69
CA GLN A 196 -4.96 15.90 25.92
C GLN A 196 -6.03 16.97 25.63
N LYS A 197 -5.73 18.25 25.89
CA LYS A 197 -6.63 19.37 25.60
C LYS A 197 -6.94 19.44 24.10
N ASP A 198 -5.93 19.25 23.24
CA ASP A 198 -6.09 19.32 21.79
C ASP A 198 -7.02 18.21 21.28
N LEU A 199 -6.92 17.00 21.87
CA LEU A 199 -7.83 15.89 21.59
C LEU A 199 -9.26 16.20 22.03
N MET A 200 -9.43 16.69 23.28
CA MET A 200 -10.75 17.00 23.83
C MET A 200 -11.45 18.16 23.10
N GLU A 201 -10.70 19.04 22.48
CA GLU A 201 -11.22 20.08 21.61
C GLU A 201 -11.73 19.51 20.27
N ALA A 202 -11.01 18.54 19.71
CA ALA A 202 -11.42 17.88 18.47
C ALA A 202 -12.69 17.02 18.62
N VAL A 203 -12.98 16.54 19.83
CA VAL A 203 -14.14 15.68 20.15
C VAL A 203 -15.12 16.36 21.11
N LYS A 204 -15.20 17.69 21.06
CA LYS A 204 -15.95 18.51 22.04
C LYS A 204 -17.41 18.11 22.22
N ASP A 205 -18.09 17.73 21.11
CA ASP A 205 -19.52 17.45 21.09
C ASP A 205 -19.90 16.21 21.94
N HIS A 206 -18.98 15.24 22.09
CA HIS A 206 -19.17 14.03 22.89
C HIS A 206 -18.15 13.89 24.04
N ARG A 207 -17.57 15.03 24.46
CA ARG A 207 -16.43 15.07 25.39
C ARG A 207 -16.64 14.26 26.66
N GLN A 208 -17.80 14.38 27.33
CA GLN A 208 -18.05 13.72 28.61
C GLN A 208 -18.11 12.19 28.46
N GLN A 209 -18.78 11.71 27.42
CA GLN A 209 -18.88 10.28 27.12
C GLN A 209 -17.50 9.68 26.82
N ILE A 210 -16.69 10.39 26.04
CA ILE A 210 -15.32 9.97 25.71
C ILE A 210 -14.43 9.93 26.97
N ILE A 211 -14.51 10.94 27.85
CA ILE A 211 -13.75 10.94 29.10
C ILE A 211 -14.13 9.73 29.97
N ASN A 212 -15.41 9.41 30.10
CA ASN A 212 -15.87 8.27 30.88
C ASN A 212 -15.35 6.96 30.29
N HIS A 213 -15.48 6.77 28.97
CA HIS A 213 -14.97 5.60 28.26
C HIS A 213 -13.46 5.39 28.43
N LEU A 214 -12.67 6.47 28.31
CA LEU A 214 -11.23 6.39 28.50
C LEU A 214 -10.85 6.03 29.96
N LYS A 215 -11.63 6.49 30.95
CA LYS A 215 -11.47 6.12 32.35
C LYS A 215 -11.77 4.64 32.60
N GLU A 216 -12.88 4.12 32.05
CA GLU A 216 -13.26 2.72 32.12
C GLU A 216 -12.17 1.80 31.54
N GLN A 217 -11.60 2.18 30.42
CA GLN A 217 -10.48 1.46 29.80
C GLN A 217 -9.12 1.70 30.49
N LYS A 218 -9.07 2.51 31.55
CA LYS A 218 -7.83 2.88 32.29
C LYS A 218 -6.75 3.51 31.40
N LEU A 219 -7.13 4.13 30.28
CA LEU A 219 -6.22 4.76 29.33
C LEU A 219 -5.81 6.16 29.81
N LYS A 220 -4.49 6.41 29.88
CA LYS A 220 -3.92 7.70 30.28
C LYS A 220 -3.14 8.31 29.13
N PHE A 221 -3.46 9.54 28.73
CA PHE A 221 -2.87 10.22 27.57
C PHE A 221 -1.32 10.25 27.59
N LYS A 222 -0.72 10.50 28.76
CA LYS A 222 0.75 10.54 28.89
C LYS A 222 1.43 9.18 28.67
N LYS A 223 0.75 8.06 28.97
CA LYS A 223 1.32 6.70 28.89
C LYS A 223 0.91 5.99 27.58
N ASN A 224 -0.31 6.21 27.14
CA ASN A 224 -0.96 5.45 26.05
C ASN A 224 -1.49 6.40 24.97
N LYS A 225 -0.71 7.42 24.56
CA LYS A 225 -1.18 8.51 23.70
C LYS A 225 -1.87 7.99 22.42
N GLU A 226 -1.26 7.05 21.71
CA GLU A 226 -1.80 6.47 20.47
C GLU A 226 -3.14 5.75 20.71
N GLN A 227 -3.20 4.90 21.74
CA GLN A 227 -4.42 4.17 22.11
C GLN A 227 -5.54 5.11 22.55
N VAL A 228 -5.21 6.16 23.32
CA VAL A 228 -6.19 7.18 23.74
C VAL A 228 -6.77 7.90 22.55
N ILE A 229 -5.95 8.31 21.59
CA ILE A 229 -6.41 8.99 20.37
C ILE A 229 -7.29 8.05 19.55
N ALA A 230 -6.85 6.80 19.32
CA ALA A 230 -7.62 5.80 18.58
C ALA A 230 -8.98 5.53 19.22
N ALA A 231 -9.02 5.24 20.54
CA ALA A 231 -10.25 4.95 21.27
C ALA A 231 -11.21 6.15 21.30
N ALA A 232 -10.70 7.36 21.58
CA ALA A 232 -11.51 8.58 21.61
C ALA A 232 -12.17 8.87 20.28
N THR A 233 -11.41 8.79 19.16
CA THR A 233 -11.91 9.09 17.83
C THR A 233 -12.82 7.98 17.29
N ALA A 234 -12.54 6.71 17.62
CA ALA A 234 -13.43 5.60 17.28
C ALA A 234 -14.80 5.72 17.94
N LEU A 235 -14.83 6.05 19.26
CA LEU A 235 -16.07 6.30 19.98
C LEU A 235 -16.82 7.52 19.41
N TYR A 236 -16.11 8.63 19.16
CA TYR A 236 -16.69 9.81 18.55
C TYR A 236 -17.40 9.46 17.25
N ASN A 237 -16.73 8.77 16.32
CA ASN A 237 -17.29 8.36 15.05
C ASN A 237 -18.51 7.42 15.21
N LYS A 238 -18.52 6.58 16.25
CA LYS A 238 -19.67 5.72 16.56
C LYS A 238 -20.88 6.55 16.99
N LEU A 239 -20.70 7.49 17.91
CA LEU A 239 -21.76 8.36 18.43
C LEU A 239 -22.35 9.27 17.33
N GLU A 240 -21.52 9.80 16.45
CA GLU A 240 -21.94 10.61 15.31
C GLU A 240 -22.79 9.83 14.30
N ARG A 241 -22.52 8.54 14.08
CA ARG A 241 -23.37 7.69 13.24
C ARG A 241 -24.74 7.49 13.86
N GLN A 242 -24.81 7.22 15.17
CA GLN A 242 -26.06 7.01 15.91
C GLN A 242 -26.93 8.27 16.00
N SER A 243 -26.32 9.47 15.91
CA SER A 243 -27.07 10.74 15.95
C SER A 243 -27.67 11.13 14.59
N ASN A 244 -27.23 10.47 13.51
CA ASN A 244 -27.68 10.73 12.14
C ASN A 244 -28.64 9.65 11.60
N GLU A 245 -28.93 8.61 12.37
CA GLU A 245 -29.98 7.59 12.15
C GLU A 245 -31.28 7.99 12.89
#